data_6c8379a50dee908aa5ccd50b172a2b77
#
_entry.id   6c8379a50dee908aa5ccd50b172a2b77
#
_cell.length_a   1.000
_cell.length_b   1.000
_cell.length_c   1.000
_cell.angle_alpha   90.00
_cell.angle_beta   90.00
_cell.angle_gamma   90.00
#
_symmetry.space_group_name_H-M   'P 1'
#
loop_
_entity.id
_entity.type
_entity.pdbx_description
1 polymer ?
#
loop_
_entity_poly.entity_id
_entity_poly.type
_entity_poly.pdbx_seq_one_letter_code
_entity_poly.pdbx_strand_id
1 'polypeptide(L)'
;YPKPTDGITQLIDSTKAQSLLRVGAQYNADSLSAERTRIATLARNNGYYYFRPEYIEYLADTTQEHLKVNLRMIIKKGIPTMALKAYTVGKIDISLQNSTGKGIWDTIYYKDMKMAYQKPLRVKQSIMPSNITLRPGQVYSVTEQDQSQTNLSRLGIFRYINLNVTPIDSLRGADSLNVQIDGAMDIPLESEFEIDVSSKSNSFIGPGMIFGAVSYTHLRAHETCADL
;
A
#
# COMPACT_ATOMS: atom_id res chain seq x y z
N TYR A 1 2.59 1.72 -31.29
CA TYR A 1 2.85 2.69 -30.23
C TYR A 1 2.55 4.09 -30.74
N PRO A 2 2.00 4.99 -29.92
CA PRO A 2 1.79 6.38 -30.30
C PRO A 2 3.15 7.07 -30.58
N LYS A 3 3.14 8.08 -31.44
CA LYS A 3 4.34 8.90 -31.65
C LYS A 3 4.64 9.69 -30.37
N PRO A 4 5.90 9.77 -29.92
CA PRO A 4 6.25 10.46 -28.68
C PRO A 4 6.09 11.98 -28.85
N THR A 5 4.98 12.52 -28.34
CA THR A 5 4.67 13.95 -28.38
C THR A 5 4.60 14.59 -27.01
N ASP A 6 4.42 13.75 -25.97
CA ASP A 6 4.29 14.15 -24.57
C ASP A 6 5.09 13.21 -23.66
N GLY A 7 5.33 13.63 -22.42
CA GLY A 7 6.19 12.90 -21.47
C GLY A 7 5.74 11.47 -21.22
N ILE A 8 4.42 11.22 -21.11
CA ILE A 8 3.91 9.87 -20.89
C ILE A 8 4.09 8.96 -22.10
N THR A 9 3.95 9.48 -23.30
CA THR A 9 4.15 8.72 -24.54
C THR A 9 5.63 8.34 -24.70
N GLN A 10 6.55 9.26 -24.38
CA GLN A 10 7.99 8.98 -24.37
C GLN A 10 8.33 7.89 -23.35
N LEU A 11 7.74 7.97 -22.15
CA LEU A 11 7.93 6.96 -21.09
C LEU A 11 7.47 5.57 -21.56
N ILE A 12 6.30 5.47 -22.19
CA ILE A 12 5.79 4.21 -22.72
C ILE A 12 6.69 3.66 -23.80
N ASP A 13 7.15 4.50 -24.73
CA ASP A 13 8.01 4.08 -25.85
C ASP A 13 9.39 3.61 -25.36
N SER A 14 9.95 4.25 -24.33
CA SER A 14 11.23 3.85 -23.73
C SER A 14 11.21 2.44 -23.12
N THR A 15 10.04 1.93 -22.72
CA THR A 15 9.86 0.60 -22.13
C THR A 15 9.26 -0.43 -23.10
N LYS A 16 9.22 -0.13 -24.38
CA LYS A 16 8.68 -1.01 -25.43
C LYS A 16 9.31 -2.41 -25.43
N ALA A 17 10.60 -2.51 -25.16
CA ALA A 17 11.31 -3.80 -25.06
C ALA A 17 10.79 -4.69 -23.93
N GLN A 18 10.14 -4.12 -22.91
CA GLN A 18 9.56 -4.82 -21.76
C GLN A 18 8.09 -5.18 -21.99
N SER A 19 7.54 -4.90 -23.18
CA SER A 19 6.14 -5.21 -23.51
C SER A 19 5.85 -6.70 -23.39
N LEU A 20 4.69 -7.02 -22.83
CA LEU A 20 4.15 -8.38 -22.77
C LEU A 20 3.62 -8.85 -24.13
N LEU A 21 3.42 -7.91 -25.06
CA LEU A 21 2.93 -8.18 -26.41
C LEU A 21 4.10 -8.41 -27.36
N ARG A 22 4.05 -9.53 -28.07
CA ARG A 22 5.09 -9.91 -29.04
C ARG A 22 4.48 -10.03 -30.44
N VAL A 23 5.20 -9.52 -31.42
CA VAL A 23 4.81 -9.69 -32.85
C VAL A 23 4.86 -11.18 -33.18
N GLY A 24 3.83 -11.67 -33.88
CA GLY A 24 3.69 -13.08 -34.25
C GLY A 24 3.15 -14.00 -33.17
N ALA A 25 2.91 -13.49 -31.96
CA ALA A 25 2.23 -14.26 -30.90
C ALA A 25 0.73 -14.40 -31.19
N GLN A 26 0.12 -15.45 -30.65
CA GLN A 26 -1.33 -15.65 -30.72
C GLN A 26 -2.06 -14.48 -30.01
N TYR A 27 -3.15 -14.02 -30.63
CA TYR A 27 -4.02 -13.01 -30.01
C TYR A 27 -4.57 -13.53 -28.68
N ASN A 28 -4.37 -12.76 -27.62
CA ASN A 28 -4.87 -13.07 -26.27
C ASN A 28 -5.31 -11.77 -25.58
N ALA A 29 -6.60 -11.71 -25.20
CA ALA A 29 -7.19 -10.55 -24.54
C ALA A 29 -6.59 -10.31 -23.15
N ASP A 30 -6.23 -11.38 -22.42
CA ASP A 30 -5.60 -11.26 -21.10
C ASP A 30 -4.22 -10.62 -21.18
N SER A 31 -3.44 -10.95 -22.22
CA SER A 31 -2.15 -10.31 -22.48
C SER A 31 -2.30 -8.81 -22.78
N LEU A 32 -3.35 -8.42 -23.51
CA LEU A 32 -3.66 -7.01 -23.75
C LEU A 32 -4.03 -6.27 -22.45
N SER A 33 -4.82 -6.91 -21.61
CA SER A 33 -5.19 -6.37 -20.30
C SER A 33 -3.98 -6.26 -19.36
N ALA A 34 -3.14 -7.28 -19.32
CA ALA A 34 -1.91 -7.27 -18.53
C ALA A 34 -0.95 -6.15 -18.98
N GLU A 35 -0.81 -5.94 -20.29
CA GLU A 35 0.01 -4.85 -20.82
C GLU A 35 -0.55 -3.46 -20.47
N ARG A 36 -1.87 -3.26 -20.50
CA ARG A 36 -2.49 -2.03 -20.01
C ARG A 36 -2.13 -1.77 -18.55
N THR A 37 -2.23 -2.80 -17.71
CA THR A 37 -1.89 -2.72 -16.29
C THR A 37 -0.41 -2.42 -16.09
N ARG A 38 0.49 -3.09 -16.83
CA ARG A 38 1.93 -2.82 -16.78
C ARG A 38 2.24 -1.35 -17.10
N ILE A 39 1.67 -0.83 -18.19
CA ILE A 39 1.88 0.57 -18.62
C ILE A 39 1.29 1.54 -17.58
N ALA A 40 0.11 1.27 -17.05
CA ALA A 40 -0.49 2.14 -16.01
C ALA A 40 0.35 2.15 -14.73
N THR A 41 0.89 1.02 -14.31
CA THR A 41 1.81 0.93 -13.18
C THR A 41 3.10 1.69 -13.46
N LEU A 42 3.67 1.53 -14.65
CA LEU A 42 4.84 2.29 -15.08
C LEU A 42 4.58 3.80 -15.01
N ALA A 43 3.47 4.27 -15.57
CA ALA A 43 3.09 5.68 -15.53
C ALA A 43 2.94 6.17 -14.08
N ARG A 44 2.22 5.44 -13.23
CA ARG A 44 2.03 5.78 -11.82
C ARG A 44 3.33 5.78 -11.01
N ASN A 45 4.31 4.95 -11.37
CA ASN A 45 5.65 4.97 -10.77
C ASN A 45 6.50 6.17 -11.21
N ASN A 46 6.07 6.86 -12.26
CA ASN A 46 6.72 8.08 -12.77
C ASN A 46 5.85 9.34 -12.54
N GLY A 47 5.03 9.33 -11.50
CA GLY A 47 4.28 10.49 -11.04
C GLY A 47 2.88 10.64 -11.64
N TYR A 48 2.49 9.90 -12.66
CA TYR A 48 1.16 10.03 -13.27
C TYR A 48 0.06 9.39 -12.41
N TYR A 49 -0.16 9.94 -11.22
CA TYR A 49 -1.02 9.40 -10.16
C TYR A 49 -2.41 8.98 -10.66
N TYR A 50 -3.03 9.79 -11.50
CA TYR A 50 -4.38 9.55 -12.03
C TYR A 50 -4.42 8.68 -13.27
N PHE A 51 -3.27 8.21 -13.77
CA PHE A 51 -3.27 7.38 -14.97
C PHE A 51 -3.83 5.99 -14.68
N ARG A 52 -4.73 5.52 -15.56
CA ARG A 52 -5.46 4.26 -15.41
C ARG A 52 -5.29 3.36 -16.64
N PRO A 53 -5.39 2.02 -16.47
CA PRO A 53 -5.32 1.07 -17.59
C PRO A 53 -6.37 1.35 -18.68
N GLU A 54 -7.55 1.85 -18.29
CA GLU A 54 -8.68 2.14 -19.21
C GLU A 54 -8.40 3.28 -20.18
N TYR A 55 -7.36 4.07 -19.93
CA TYR A 55 -6.93 5.15 -20.84
C TYR A 55 -6.12 4.63 -22.04
N ILE A 56 -5.77 3.34 -22.04
CA ILE A 56 -5.07 2.68 -23.14
C ILE A 56 -6.07 1.90 -23.97
N GLU A 57 -6.03 2.12 -25.27
CA GLU A 57 -6.88 1.44 -26.25
C GLU A 57 -6.04 0.75 -27.31
N TYR A 58 -6.53 -0.39 -27.79
CA TYR A 58 -5.93 -1.11 -28.90
C TYR A 58 -6.87 -1.03 -30.10
N LEU A 59 -6.38 -0.45 -31.18
CA LEU A 59 -7.04 -0.48 -32.47
C LEU A 59 -6.59 -1.74 -33.20
N ALA A 60 -7.56 -2.59 -33.56
CA ALA A 60 -7.32 -3.84 -34.26
C ALA A 60 -7.66 -3.68 -35.76
N ASP A 61 -6.72 -3.98 -36.65
CA ASP A 61 -6.93 -4.06 -38.08
C ASP A 61 -6.81 -5.52 -38.51
N THR A 62 -7.91 -6.07 -39.02
CA THR A 62 -8.03 -7.45 -39.52
C THR A 62 -8.12 -7.54 -41.03
N THR A 63 -7.97 -6.41 -41.73
CA THR A 63 -8.25 -6.33 -43.17
C THR A 63 -7.03 -6.67 -44.07
N GLN A 64 -5.82 -6.61 -43.49
CA GLN A 64 -4.59 -6.67 -44.30
C GLN A 64 -4.13 -8.10 -44.60
N GLU A 65 -4.31 -9.04 -43.67
CA GLU A 65 -3.91 -10.45 -43.88
C GLU A 65 -4.91 -11.40 -43.23
N HIS A 66 -5.14 -12.54 -43.91
CA HIS A 66 -6.04 -13.57 -43.39
C HIS A 66 -5.46 -14.22 -42.14
N LEU A 67 -6.30 -14.35 -41.09
CA LEU A 67 -5.94 -14.90 -39.77
C LEU A 67 -4.88 -14.12 -39.00
N LYS A 68 -4.59 -12.87 -39.36
CA LYS A 68 -3.69 -11.98 -38.63
C LYS A 68 -4.40 -10.72 -38.20
N VAL A 69 -3.98 -10.16 -37.08
CA VAL A 69 -4.50 -8.91 -36.52
C VAL A 69 -3.33 -7.96 -36.27
N ASN A 70 -3.38 -6.79 -36.89
CA ASN A 70 -2.45 -5.72 -36.61
C ASN A 70 -2.99 -4.86 -35.48
N LEU A 71 -2.28 -4.83 -34.33
CA LEU A 71 -2.67 -4.06 -33.18
C LEU A 71 -1.89 -2.76 -33.08
N ARG A 72 -2.61 -1.66 -32.94
CA ARG A 72 -2.03 -0.35 -32.65
C ARG A 72 -2.50 0.12 -31.29
N MET A 73 -1.58 0.31 -30.36
CA MET A 73 -1.86 0.90 -29.06
C MET A 73 -1.94 2.43 -29.18
N ILE A 74 -2.96 3.01 -28.56
CA ILE A 74 -3.14 4.45 -28.47
C ILE A 74 -3.57 4.84 -27.05
N ILE A 75 -3.31 6.08 -26.68
CA ILE A 75 -3.93 6.71 -25.52
C ILE A 75 -5.26 7.31 -26.00
N LYS A 76 -6.36 7.03 -25.28
CA LYS A 76 -7.70 7.54 -25.61
C LYS A 76 -7.70 9.06 -25.68
N LYS A 77 -8.51 9.59 -26.57
CA LYS A 77 -8.78 11.03 -26.62
C LYS A 77 -9.76 11.41 -25.51
N GLY A 78 -9.62 12.63 -24.96
CA GLY A 78 -10.57 13.16 -23.97
C GLY A 78 -10.37 12.63 -22.55
N ILE A 79 -9.24 12.00 -22.24
CA ILE A 79 -8.89 11.68 -20.85
C ILE A 79 -8.64 12.97 -20.04
N PRO A 80 -8.91 12.97 -18.72
CA PRO A 80 -8.69 14.14 -17.87
C PRO A 80 -7.25 14.65 -17.95
N THR A 81 -7.05 15.93 -18.06
CA THR A 81 -5.70 16.54 -18.14
C THR A 81 -4.83 16.22 -16.93
N MET A 82 -5.46 16.03 -15.75
CA MET A 82 -4.76 15.61 -14.53
C MET A 82 -4.11 14.22 -14.67
N ALA A 83 -4.64 13.35 -15.54
CA ALA A 83 -4.06 12.03 -15.77
C ALA A 83 -2.78 12.07 -16.61
N LEU A 84 -2.52 13.17 -17.29
CA LEU A 84 -1.32 13.42 -18.11
C LEU A 84 -0.27 14.27 -17.39
N LYS A 85 -0.52 14.63 -16.14
CA LYS A 85 0.41 15.39 -15.30
C LYS A 85 1.17 14.46 -14.35
N ALA A 86 2.47 14.74 -14.19
CA ALA A 86 3.29 14.07 -13.18
C ALA A 86 3.21 14.85 -11.85
N TYR A 87 3.02 14.10 -10.77
CA TYR A 87 2.89 14.61 -9.42
C TYR A 87 4.11 14.26 -8.57
N THR A 88 4.45 15.14 -7.65
CA THR A 88 5.46 14.92 -6.63
C THR A 88 4.80 14.66 -5.28
N VAL A 89 5.53 14.01 -4.38
CA VAL A 89 5.09 13.85 -2.98
C VAL A 89 5.24 15.18 -2.27
N GLY A 90 4.15 15.69 -1.72
CA GLY A 90 4.12 16.91 -0.90
C GLY A 90 4.47 16.62 0.56
N LYS A 91 3.58 16.99 1.47
CA LYS A 91 3.75 16.71 2.90
C LYS A 91 3.39 15.28 3.24
N ILE A 92 4.09 14.74 4.24
CA ILE A 92 3.74 13.46 4.86
C ILE A 92 3.37 13.73 6.31
N ASP A 93 2.09 13.55 6.62
CA ASP A 93 1.52 13.71 7.95
C ASP A 93 1.15 12.33 8.51
N ILE A 94 1.62 12.03 9.71
CA ILE A 94 1.40 10.76 10.40
C ILE A 94 0.59 11.04 11.65
N SER A 95 -0.49 10.29 11.87
CA SER A 95 -1.37 10.39 13.04
C SER A 95 -1.50 9.03 13.71
N LEU A 96 -1.00 8.90 14.94
CA LEU A 96 -0.99 7.65 15.66
C LEU A 96 -1.78 7.76 16.97
N GLN A 97 -2.82 6.94 17.10
CA GLN A 97 -3.53 6.74 18.35
C GLN A 97 -2.81 5.66 19.18
N ASN A 98 -2.80 5.82 20.50
CA ASN A 98 -2.34 4.76 21.41
C ASN A 98 -3.37 3.62 21.48
N SER A 99 -3.03 2.53 22.18
CA SER A 99 -3.90 1.34 22.28
C SER A 99 -5.23 1.60 22.97
N THR A 100 -5.33 2.61 23.83
CA THR A 100 -6.55 2.95 24.57
C THR A 100 -7.43 3.97 23.86
N GLY A 101 -6.93 4.65 22.84
CA GLY A 101 -7.60 5.78 22.18
C GLY A 101 -7.75 7.01 23.07
N LYS A 102 -7.15 7.00 24.26
CA LYS A 102 -7.21 8.08 25.27
C LYS A 102 -5.81 8.60 25.55
N GLY A 103 -5.68 9.90 25.76
CA GLY A 103 -4.39 10.50 26.08
C GLY A 103 -4.20 11.87 25.43
N ILE A 104 -3.08 12.49 25.77
CA ILE A 104 -2.70 13.82 25.27
C ILE A 104 -1.96 13.64 23.96
N TRP A 105 -2.34 14.40 22.96
CA TRP A 105 -1.63 14.47 21.69
C TRP A 105 -0.34 15.26 21.83
N ASP A 106 0.72 14.74 21.22
CA ASP A 106 2.00 15.41 21.05
C ASP A 106 2.43 15.37 19.59
N THR A 107 3.31 16.26 19.18
CA THR A 107 3.75 16.35 17.79
C THR A 107 5.27 16.44 17.74
N ILE A 108 5.86 15.63 16.88
CA ILE A 108 7.28 15.67 16.56
C ILE A 108 7.48 15.80 15.06
N TYR A 109 8.63 16.34 14.71
CA TYR A 109 9.10 16.41 13.32
C TYR A 109 10.31 15.48 13.19
N TYR A 110 10.24 14.58 12.24
CA TYR A 110 11.35 13.69 11.94
C TYR A 110 11.70 13.83 10.46
N LYS A 111 12.86 14.43 10.17
CA LYS A 111 13.22 14.89 8.85
C LYS A 111 12.07 15.80 8.33
N ASP A 112 11.56 15.56 7.14
CA ASP A 112 10.50 16.36 6.52
C ASP A 112 9.08 15.81 6.76
N MET A 113 8.91 14.94 7.78
CA MET A 113 7.63 14.33 8.13
C MET A 113 7.13 14.86 9.47
N LYS A 114 5.83 15.17 9.55
CA LYS A 114 5.16 15.54 10.78
C LYS A 114 4.48 14.31 11.37
N MET A 115 4.73 14.00 12.63
CA MET A 115 4.08 12.91 13.35
C MET A 115 3.36 13.43 14.59
N ALA A 116 2.02 13.37 14.58
CA ALA A 116 1.17 13.55 15.74
C ALA A 116 0.87 12.18 16.37
N TYR A 117 1.00 12.08 17.68
CA TYR A 117 0.76 10.82 18.38
C TYR A 117 0.14 11.03 19.76
N GLN A 118 -0.63 10.06 20.22
CA GLN A 118 -1.17 10.05 21.58
C GLN A 118 -0.18 9.41 22.56
N LYS A 119 0.07 10.09 23.70
CA LYS A 119 0.85 9.54 24.81
C LYS A 119 0.00 8.57 25.66
N PRO A 120 0.61 7.50 26.20
CA PRO A 120 2.01 7.07 26.00
C PRO A 120 2.22 6.36 24.65
N LEU A 121 3.31 6.70 23.95
CA LEU A 121 3.75 5.98 22.77
C LEU A 121 4.76 4.91 23.20
N ARG A 122 4.41 3.63 23.05
CA ARG A 122 5.25 2.49 23.50
C ARG A 122 6.27 2.00 22.48
N VAL A 123 6.39 2.69 21.35
CA VAL A 123 7.35 2.37 20.29
C VAL A 123 8.31 3.53 20.04
N LYS A 124 9.47 3.22 19.51
CA LYS A 124 10.44 4.26 19.12
C LYS A 124 9.84 5.13 18.02
N GLN A 125 9.94 6.44 18.18
CA GLN A 125 9.39 7.41 17.23
C GLN A 125 9.97 7.27 15.82
N SER A 126 11.21 6.79 15.68
CA SER A 126 11.88 6.57 14.40
C SER A 126 11.32 5.39 13.60
N ILE A 127 10.52 4.51 14.20
CA ILE A 127 10.04 3.30 13.53
C ILE A 127 9.13 3.64 12.33
N MET A 128 8.29 4.67 12.47
CA MET A 128 7.40 5.10 11.41
C MET A 128 8.17 5.64 10.20
N PRO A 129 9.00 6.69 10.34
CA PRO A 129 9.73 7.26 9.21
C PRO A 129 10.69 6.28 8.54
N SER A 130 11.19 5.26 9.28
CA SER A 130 12.10 4.25 8.72
C SER A 130 11.41 3.24 7.83
N ASN A 131 10.08 3.04 7.99
CA ASN A 131 9.30 2.08 7.21
C ASN A 131 8.49 2.73 6.08
N ILE A 132 8.54 4.05 5.93
CA ILE A 132 7.95 4.79 4.83
C ILE A 132 9.01 4.99 3.75
N THR A 133 8.76 4.53 2.53
CA THR A 133 9.67 4.68 1.39
C THR A 133 9.44 5.99 0.65
N LEU A 134 8.20 6.49 0.61
CA LEU A 134 7.87 7.80 0.06
C LEU A 134 8.64 8.92 0.76
N ARG A 135 9.11 9.91 0.00
CA ARG A 135 9.82 11.07 0.53
C ARG A 135 9.24 12.37 -0.03
N PRO A 136 9.09 13.41 0.79
CA PRO A 136 8.68 14.73 0.31
C PRO A 136 9.61 15.26 -0.78
N GLY A 137 9.04 15.87 -1.82
CA GLY A 137 9.76 16.41 -2.96
C GLY A 137 10.15 15.41 -4.05
N GLN A 138 10.02 14.11 -3.81
CA GLN A 138 10.27 13.09 -4.84
C GLN A 138 9.06 12.92 -5.76
N VAL A 139 9.30 12.39 -6.95
CA VAL A 139 8.24 11.98 -7.87
C VAL A 139 7.43 10.88 -7.22
N TYR A 140 6.10 10.97 -7.29
CA TYR A 140 5.22 9.93 -6.75
C TYR A 140 5.43 8.59 -7.44
N SER A 141 5.40 7.52 -6.66
CA SER A 141 5.44 6.14 -7.14
C SER A 141 4.42 5.28 -6.40
N VAL A 142 3.58 4.58 -7.15
CA VAL A 142 2.61 3.65 -6.57
C VAL A 142 3.29 2.48 -5.89
N THR A 143 4.40 1.99 -6.44
CA THR A 143 5.19 0.90 -5.84
C THR A 143 5.76 1.32 -4.47
N GLU A 144 6.25 2.54 -4.33
CA GLU A 144 6.73 3.07 -3.04
C GLU A 144 5.60 3.27 -2.04
N GLN A 145 4.42 3.68 -2.50
CA GLN A 145 3.22 3.75 -1.66
C GLN A 145 2.85 2.37 -1.11
N ASP A 146 2.72 1.37 -1.98
CA ASP A 146 2.35 0.01 -1.62
C ASP A 146 3.42 -0.64 -0.72
N GLN A 147 4.70 -0.36 -0.98
CA GLN A 147 5.80 -0.81 -0.13
C GLN A 147 5.75 -0.17 1.26
N SER A 148 5.45 1.12 1.35
CA SER A 148 5.27 1.82 2.63
C SER A 148 4.11 1.22 3.44
N GLN A 149 2.96 1.02 2.80
CA GLN A 149 1.80 0.38 3.42
C GLN A 149 2.13 -1.03 3.91
N THR A 150 2.82 -1.81 3.09
CA THR A 150 3.23 -3.19 3.41
C THR A 150 4.23 -3.22 4.57
N ASN A 151 5.25 -2.37 4.55
CA ASN A 151 6.25 -2.30 5.62
C ASN A 151 5.61 -1.94 6.96
N LEU A 152 4.72 -0.93 6.96
CA LEU A 152 4.02 -0.51 8.17
C LEU A 152 3.09 -1.62 8.70
N SER A 153 2.34 -2.29 7.83
CA SER A 153 1.46 -3.41 8.22
C SER A 153 2.22 -4.60 8.78
N ARG A 154 3.41 -4.88 8.24
CA ARG A 154 4.28 -5.99 8.72
C ARG A 154 4.87 -5.77 10.11
N LEU A 155 4.86 -4.56 10.64
CA LEU A 155 5.36 -4.31 12.00
C LEU A 155 4.54 -5.04 13.07
N GLY A 156 3.27 -5.39 12.80
CA GLY A 156 2.40 -6.13 13.71
C GLY A 156 2.07 -5.42 15.01
N ILE A 157 2.32 -4.10 15.09
CA ILE A 157 2.11 -3.27 16.29
C ILE A 157 0.86 -2.40 16.18
N PHE A 158 0.20 -2.44 15.02
CA PHE A 158 -0.98 -1.64 14.73
C PHE A 158 -2.23 -2.50 14.65
N ARG A 159 -3.30 -2.07 15.29
CA ARG A 159 -4.64 -2.61 15.09
C ARG A 159 -5.13 -2.31 13.68
N TYR A 160 -4.85 -1.11 13.20
CA TYR A 160 -4.98 -0.70 11.81
C TYR A 160 -3.93 0.35 11.46
N ILE A 161 -3.55 0.40 10.21
CA ILE A 161 -2.74 1.48 9.64
C ILE A 161 -3.13 1.68 8.18
N ASN A 162 -3.48 2.91 7.82
CA ASN A 162 -3.92 3.30 6.50
C ASN A 162 -3.06 4.43 5.96
N LEU A 163 -2.63 4.30 4.72
CA LEU A 163 -1.91 5.32 3.97
C LEU A 163 -2.82 5.85 2.86
N ASN A 164 -3.21 7.11 2.96
CA ASN A 164 -4.04 7.80 2.01
C ASN A 164 -3.23 8.88 1.28
N VAL A 165 -3.37 8.95 -0.04
CA VAL A 165 -2.75 9.97 -0.87
C VAL A 165 -3.83 10.87 -1.42
N THR A 166 -3.71 12.18 -1.17
CA THR A 166 -4.67 13.19 -1.59
C THR A 166 -3.97 14.30 -2.37
N PRO A 167 -4.54 14.74 -3.50
CA PRO A 167 -3.99 15.87 -4.23
C PRO A 167 -4.11 17.15 -3.41
N ILE A 168 -3.10 17.99 -3.48
CA ILE A 168 -3.22 19.38 -3.00
C ILE A 168 -4.07 20.12 -4.02
N ASP A 169 -5.06 20.88 -3.54
CA ASP A 169 -5.98 21.62 -4.39
C ASP A 169 -5.22 22.50 -5.38
N SER A 170 -5.45 22.23 -6.67
CA SER A 170 -4.66 22.76 -7.79
C SER A 170 -4.81 24.28 -8.02
N LEU A 171 -5.62 24.98 -7.23
CA LEU A 171 -5.75 26.44 -7.28
C LEU A 171 -4.43 27.18 -7.02
N ARG A 172 -3.41 26.49 -6.50
CA ARG A 172 -2.05 27.02 -6.26
C ARG A 172 -0.99 26.52 -7.23
N GLY A 173 -1.35 25.80 -8.28
CA GLY A 173 -0.41 25.36 -9.32
C GLY A 173 0.63 24.32 -8.91
N ALA A 174 0.49 23.72 -7.74
CA ALA A 174 1.41 22.68 -7.27
C ALA A 174 0.87 21.29 -7.65
N ASP A 175 1.51 20.64 -8.61
CA ASP A 175 1.24 19.24 -8.96
C ASP A 175 1.85 18.32 -7.86
N SER A 176 1.30 18.40 -6.64
CA SER A 176 1.79 17.69 -5.44
C SER A 176 0.69 16.90 -4.76
N LEU A 177 1.08 15.79 -4.14
CA LEU A 177 0.23 14.86 -3.42
C LEU A 177 0.60 14.83 -1.94
N ASN A 178 -0.33 15.14 -1.04
CA ASN A 178 -0.14 14.95 0.38
C ASN A 178 -0.37 13.48 0.75
N VAL A 179 0.47 12.97 1.63
CA VAL A 179 0.36 11.61 2.17
C VAL A 179 -0.08 11.71 3.63
N GLN A 180 -1.23 11.14 3.93
CA GLN A 180 -1.77 11.02 5.27
C GLN A 180 -1.68 9.56 5.72
N ILE A 181 -1.04 9.32 6.87
CA ILE A 181 -0.91 8.00 7.46
C ILE A 181 -1.62 8.02 8.81
N ASP A 182 -2.71 7.27 8.90
CA ASP A 182 -3.50 7.16 10.12
C ASP A 182 -3.41 5.76 10.68
N GLY A 183 -3.09 5.63 11.97
CA GLY A 183 -2.98 4.33 12.61
C GLY A 183 -3.37 4.35 14.08
N ALA A 184 -3.79 3.21 14.58
CA ALA A 184 -3.97 2.96 15.99
C ALA A 184 -3.09 1.79 16.44
N MET A 185 -2.38 2.01 17.55
CA MET A 185 -1.55 0.97 18.15
C MET A 185 -2.43 -0.17 18.66
N ASP A 186 -1.94 -1.38 18.54
CA ASP A 186 -2.57 -2.53 19.17
C ASP A 186 -2.20 -2.63 20.66
N ILE A 187 -2.95 -3.42 21.41
CA ILE A 187 -2.63 -3.71 22.81
C ILE A 187 -1.42 -4.64 22.81
N PRO A 188 -0.28 -4.23 23.34
CA PRO A 188 0.89 -5.10 23.40
C PRO A 188 0.69 -6.16 24.49
N LEU A 189 0.63 -7.42 24.09
CA LEU A 189 0.68 -8.59 24.98
C LEU A 189 -0.22 -8.50 26.23
N GLU A 190 -1.36 -9.15 26.21
CA GLU A 190 -2.02 -9.61 27.42
C GLU A 190 -1.31 -10.90 27.87
N SER A 191 -0.72 -10.89 29.06
CA SER A 191 -0.22 -12.10 29.70
C SER A 191 -1.32 -12.59 30.66
N GLU A 192 -1.90 -13.72 30.34
CA GLU A 192 -2.84 -14.43 31.21
C GLU A 192 -2.03 -15.36 32.12
N PHE A 193 -2.19 -15.18 33.40
CA PHE A 193 -1.59 -16.06 34.41
C PHE A 193 -2.66 -17.03 34.87
N GLU A 194 -2.58 -18.26 34.46
CA GLU A 194 -3.45 -19.32 34.94
C GLU A 194 -2.71 -20.07 36.06
N ILE A 195 -3.30 -20.04 37.28
CA ILE A 195 -2.80 -20.82 38.40
C ILE A 195 -3.69 -22.04 38.55
N ASP A 196 -3.19 -23.17 38.11
CA ASP A 196 -3.90 -24.46 38.24
C ASP A 196 -3.50 -25.11 39.56
N VAL A 197 -4.49 -25.26 40.47
CA VAL A 197 -4.31 -25.95 41.74
C VAL A 197 -5.03 -27.28 41.69
N SER A 198 -4.31 -28.36 41.37
CA SER A 198 -4.87 -29.70 41.39
C SER A 198 -4.61 -30.38 42.73
N SER A 199 -5.69 -30.75 43.42
CA SER A 199 -5.63 -31.58 44.65
C SER A 199 -5.98 -33.02 44.33
N LYS A 200 -5.02 -33.92 44.41
CA LYS A 200 -5.28 -35.38 44.41
C LYS A 200 -5.31 -35.86 45.86
N SER A 201 -6.33 -36.63 46.22
CA SER A 201 -6.65 -37.08 47.57
C SER A 201 -5.63 -38.02 48.25
N ASN A 202 -4.42 -38.15 47.69
CA ASN A 202 -3.38 -38.98 48.35
C ASN A 202 -1.93 -38.62 47.99
N SER A 203 -1.63 -37.38 47.66
CA SER A 203 -0.23 -36.95 47.48
C SER A 203 -0.07 -35.44 47.34
N PHE A 204 0.96 -34.92 47.94
CA PHE A 204 1.59 -33.64 47.87
C PHE A 204 0.93 -32.57 46.96
N ILE A 205 0.56 -31.45 47.57
CA ILE A 205 0.20 -30.21 46.88
C ILE A 205 1.51 -29.58 46.37
N GLY A 206 1.71 -29.59 45.04
CA GLY A 206 2.77 -28.82 44.44
C GLY A 206 2.19 -27.63 43.67
N PRO A 207 2.64 -26.37 43.92
CA PRO A 207 2.24 -25.26 43.08
C PRO A 207 2.93 -25.37 41.74
N GLY A 208 2.16 -25.59 40.68
CA GLY A 208 2.63 -25.48 39.31
C GLY A 208 2.31 -24.08 38.76
N MET A 209 3.31 -23.34 38.34
CA MET A 209 3.10 -22.11 37.57
C MET A 209 3.30 -22.41 36.09
N ILE A 210 2.28 -22.20 35.28
CA ILE A 210 2.39 -22.23 33.83
C ILE A 210 2.42 -20.78 33.33
N PHE A 211 3.52 -20.37 32.73
CA PHE A 211 3.62 -19.08 32.06
C PHE A 211 3.22 -19.25 30.59
N GLY A 212 2.06 -18.76 30.22
CA GLY A 212 1.63 -18.68 28.83
C GLY A 212 1.68 -17.23 28.35
N ALA A 213 2.51 -16.95 27.35
CA ALA A 213 2.42 -15.68 26.62
C ALA A 213 1.51 -15.90 25.43
N VAL A 214 0.31 -15.32 25.44
CA VAL A 214 -0.59 -15.36 24.29
C VAL A 214 -0.36 -14.10 23.46
N SER A 215 0.24 -14.27 22.31
CA SER A 215 0.22 -13.26 21.26
C SER A 215 -1.13 -13.37 20.55
N TYR A 216 -1.95 -12.32 20.60
CA TYR A 216 -3.18 -12.26 19.84
C TYR A 216 -2.89 -12.13 18.33
N THR A 217 -2.61 -13.27 17.68
CA THR A 217 -2.94 -13.47 16.29
C THR A 217 -4.14 -14.42 16.28
N HIS A 218 -5.30 -13.92 15.83
CA HIS A 218 -6.57 -14.62 15.74
C HIS A 218 -6.48 -16.15 15.64
N LEU A 219 -6.65 -16.84 16.75
CA LEU A 219 -7.09 -18.22 16.77
C LEU A 219 -8.28 -18.29 17.73
N ARG A 220 -9.48 -18.28 17.19
CA ARG A 220 -10.66 -18.76 17.91
C ARG A 220 -10.41 -20.20 18.28
N ALA A 221 -10.14 -20.46 19.53
CA ALA A 221 -10.24 -21.80 20.08
C ALA A 221 -11.72 -22.22 20.05
N HIS A 222 -12.02 -23.28 19.35
CA HIS A 222 -13.29 -23.99 19.47
C HIS A 222 -13.35 -24.57 20.88
N GLU A 223 -14.33 -24.11 21.67
CA GLU A 223 -14.78 -24.85 22.84
C GLU A 223 -15.35 -26.19 22.35
N THR A 224 -14.68 -27.27 22.63
CA THR A 224 -15.29 -28.58 22.67
C THR A 224 -15.77 -28.84 24.08
N CYS A 225 -17.07 -28.63 24.29
CA CYS A 225 -17.80 -29.26 25.38
C CYS A 225 -17.68 -30.77 25.23
N ALA A 226 -17.06 -31.44 26.15
CA ALA A 226 -17.22 -32.85 26.37
C ALA A 226 -17.89 -33.04 27.71
N ASP A 227 -19.22 -33.22 27.68
CA ASP A 227 -19.96 -33.85 28.73
C ASP A 227 -19.50 -35.30 28.87
N LEU A 228 -19.11 -35.68 30.08
CA LEU A 228 -19.43 -36.94 30.73
C LEU A 228 -18.77 -37.02 32.12
#